data_cc360feffc7152e56a91ee5e132fd718
#
_entry.id   cc360feffc7152e56a91ee5e132fd718
#
_cell.length_a   1.000
_cell.length_b   1.000
_cell.length_c   1.000
_cell.angle_alpha   90.00
_cell.angle_beta   90.00
_cell.angle_gamma   90.00
#
_symmetry.space_group_name_H-M   'P 1'
#
loop_
_entity.id
_entity.type
_entity.pdbx_description
1 polymer ?
#
loop_
_entity_poly.entity_id
_entity_poly.type
_entity_poly.pdbx_seq_one_letter_code
_entity_poly.pdbx_strand_id
1 'polypeptide(L)'
;FTTGWQSQWQAALESQLLAVSPKARLISVDYGKDPKNYQAAPIKMTFRYEIPGYALSGEREMLFKPMVMNNLYNQVKSYLRINTDLEERRYGFKDACSRLVELDETIQLPTGYKLAGNGKEDSAQSSAADFEGSLRQDGNKVVLHQKLALKKRVYEAGDWNGFRNAVNAHKSFGDYIVIKR
;
A
#
# COMPACT_ATOMS: atom_id res chain seq x y z
N PHE A 1 12.18 -3.24 13.76
CA PHE A 1 13.57 -2.80 13.56
C PHE A 1 14.11 -1.98 14.74
N THR A 2 13.33 -1.08 15.32
CA THR A 2 13.82 -0.20 16.41
C THR A 2 14.11 -0.92 17.74
N THR A 3 13.46 -2.05 17.97
CA THR A 3 13.54 -2.82 19.23
C THR A 3 14.23 -4.19 19.07
N GLY A 4 14.37 -4.67 17.84
CA GLY A 4 14.98 -5.97 17.54
C GLY A 4 16.52 -5.90 17.42
N TRP A 5 17.16 -7.06 17.47
CA TRP A 5 18.57 -7.20 17.17
C TRP A 5 18.83 -7.04 15.68
N GLN A 6 19.91 -6.38 15.30
CA GLN A 6 20.26 -6.14 13.89
C GLN A 6 20.35 -7.44 13.08
N SER A 7 20.83 -8.52 13.69
CA SER A 7 20.88 -9.84 13.08
C SER A 7 19.51 -10.43 12.70
N GLN A 8 18.42 -9.91 13.26
CA GLN A 8 17.06 -10.36 12.99
C GLN A 8 16.34 -9.54 11.92
N TRP A 9 16.91 -8.40 11.50
CA TRP A 9 16.23 -7.48 10.57
C TRP A 9 16.04 -8.10 9.19
N GLN A 10 17.07 -8.79 8.68
CA GLN A 10 16.97 -9.47 7.40
C GLN A 10 15.93 -10.59 7.43
N ALA A 11 15.96 -11.44 8.45
CA ALA A 11 14.99 -12.52 8.62
C ALA A 11 13.53 -11.99 8.73
N ALA A 12 13.34 -10.83 9.38
CA ALA A 12 12.05 -10.18 9.46
C ALA A 12 11.55 -9.70 8.07
N LEU A 13 12.44 -9.15 7.24
CA LEU A 13 12.10 -8.78 5.86
C LEU A 13 11.79 -9.99 4.99
N GLU A 14 12.62 -11.02 5.06
CA GLU A 14 12.40 -12.27 4.33
C GLU A 14 11.07 -12.91 4.70
N SER A 15 10.72 -12.92 5.99
CA SER A 15 9.42 -13.40 6.47
C SER A 15 8.24 -12.60 5.86
N GLN A 16 8.37 -11.27 5.73
CA GLN A 16 7.34 -10.45 5.08
C GLN A 16 7.20 -10.77 3.58
N LEU A 17 8.31 -10.99 2.89
CA LEU A 17 8.31 -11.37 1.48
C LEU A 17 7.71 -12.78 1.28
N LEU A 18 8.09 -13.73 2.12
CA LEU A 18 7.55 -15.11 2.07
C LEU A 18 6.05 -15.15 2.38
N ALA A 19 5.53 -14.22 3.16
CA ALA A 19 4.09 -14.08 3.39
C ALA A 19 3.33 -13.61 2.13
N VAL A 20 4.01 -12.97 1.19
CA VAL A 20 3.46 -12.58 -0.12
C VAL A 20 3.49 -13.77 -1.09
N SER A 21 4.61 -14.45 -1.15
CA SER A 21 4.81 -15.62 -2.02
C SER A 21 5.92 -16.51 -1.49
N PRO A 22 5.73 -17.84 -1.44
CA PRO A 22 6.79 -18.77 -1.05
C PRO A 22 7.97 -18.78 -2.04
N LYS A 23 7.81 -18.19 -3.22
CA LYS A 23 8.86 -18.03 -4.24
C LYS A 23 9.64 -16.71 -4.12
N ALA A 24 9.24 -15.85 -3.20
CA ALA A 24 9.89 -14.55 -3.01
C ALA A 24 11.33 -14.72 -2.50
N ARG A 25 12.24 -13.89 -2.99
CA ARG A 25 13.65 -13.87 -2.59
C ARG A 25 14.12 -12.44 -2.34
N LEU A 26 14.70 -12.21 -1.19
CA LEU A 26 15.41 -10.97 -0.91
C LEU A 26 16.78 -11.00 -1.63
N ILE A 27 17.07 -9.98 -2.42
CA ILE A 27 18.31 -9.87 -3.20
C ILE A 27 19.30 -9.00 -2.44
N SER A 28 18.87 -7.85 -1.95
CA SER A 28 19.70 -6.93 -1.19
C SER A 28 18.87 -6.06 -0.27
N VAL A 29 19.48 -5.57 0.79
CA VAL A 29 18.89 -4.60 1.70
C VAL A 29 19.94 -3.57 2.13
N ASP A 30 19.52 -2.31 2.15
CA ASP A 30 20.24 -1.19 2.74
C ASP A 30 19.37 -0.56 3.81
N TYR A 31 19.80 -0.59 5.04
CA TYR A 31 19.07 -0.03 6.19
C TYR A 31 19.27 1.48 6.35
N GLY A 32 20.10 2.09 5.49
CA GLY A 32 20.43 3.50 5.59
C GLY A 32 21.14 3.84 6.91
N LYS A 33 20.62 4.86 7.60
CA LYS A 33 21.08 5.18 8.95
C LYS A 33 20.56 4.14 9.95
N ASP A 34 21.28 3.96 11.06
CA ASP A 34 20.87 3.02 12.11
C ASP A 34 19.40 3.26 12.52
N PRO A 35 18.50 2.28 12.30
CA PRO A 35 17.09 2.40 12.66
C PRO A 35 16.85 2.65 14.16
N LYS A 36 17.82 2.34 15.02
CA LYS A 36 17.72 2.64 16.45
C LYS A 36 17.79 4.14 16.74
N ASN A 37 18.34 4.92 15.83
CA ASN A 37 18.42 6.37 15.95
C ASN A 37 17.23 7.09 15.27
N TYR A 38 16.03 6.51 15.35
CA TYR A 38 14.82 7.01 14.69
C TYR A 38 14.37 8.40 15.19
N GLN A 39 14.81 8.83 16.37
CA GLN A 39 14.51 10.15 16.90
C GLN A 39 15.29 11.27 16.19
N ALA A 40 16.46 10.95 15.63
CA ALA A 40 17.31 11.92 14.95
C ALA A 40 16.96 12.09 13.45
N ALA A 41 16.32 11.09 12.84
CA ALA A 41 15.94 11.15 11.44
C ALA A 41 14.84 10.11 11.13
N PRO A 42 14.03 10.32 10.09
CA PRO A 42 13.10 9.30 9.60
C PRO A 42 13.84 8.01 9.24
N ILE A 43 13.25 6.88 9.59
CA ILE A 43 13.77 5.57 9.18
C ILE A 43 13.57 5.45 7.67
N LYS A 44 14.66 5.15 6.96
CA LYS A 44 14.65 4.86 5.53
C LYS A 44 15.33 3.54 5.29
N MET A 45 14.69 2.66 4.57
CA MET A 45 15.22 1.37 4.20
C MET A 45 14.97 1.14 2.71
N THR A 46 15.98 0.63 2.02
CA THR A 46 15.86 0.23 0.61
C THR A 46 16.17 -1.25 0.50
N PHE A 47 15.32 -1.99 -0.18
CA PHE A 47 15.57 -3.40 -0.42
C PHE A 47 15.12 -3.81 -1.82
N ARG A 48 15.83 -4.79 -2.37
CA ARG A 48 15.56 -5.38 -3.67
C ARG A 48 15.16 -6.83 -3.49
N TYR A 49 14.12 -7.23 -4.19
CA TYR A 49 13.57 -8.58 -4.12
C TYR A 49 13.08 -9.03 -5.48
N GLU A 50 12.83 -10.33 -5.59
CA GLU A 50 12.29 -10.98 -6.77
C GLU A 50 11.15 -11.92 -6.36
N ILE A 51 10.07 -11.96 -7.12
CA ILE A 51 8.96 -12.89 -6.95
C ILE A 51 8.62 -13.52 -8.31
N PRO A 52 9.20 -14.66 -8.65
CA PRO A 52 8.90 -15.35 -9.88
C PRO A 52 7.42 -15.73 -9.98
N GLY A 53 6.80 -15.42 -11.13
CA GLY A 53 5.41 -15.78 -11.39
C GLY A 53 4.39 -14.97 -10.56
N TYR A 54 4.74 -13.75 -10.12
CA TYR A 54 3.82 -12.89 -9.38
C TYR A 54 2.60 -12.47 -10.20
N ALA A 55 2.82 -12.09 -11.46
CA ALA A 55 1.73 -11.78 -12.39
C ALA A 55 1.10 -13.07 -12.94
N LEU A 56 -0.22 -13.11 -12.97
CA LEU A 56 -0.99 -14.13 -13.67
C LEU A 56 -0.94 -13.82 -15.17
N SER A 57 -0.42 -14.72 -15.96
CA SER A 57 -0.24 -14.52 -17.40
C SER A 57 -1.25 -15.34 -18.19
N GLY A 58 -2.00 -14.66 -19.07
CA GLY A 58 -2.79 -15.26 -20.14
C GLY A 58 -2.08 -15.11 -21.50
N GLU A 59 -2.77 -15.43 -22.59
CA GLU A 59 -2.20 -15.36 -23.95
C GLU A 59 -1.85 -13.93 -24.37
N ARG A 60 -2.71 -12.95 -24.04
CA ARG A 60 -2.60 -11.54 -24.46
C ARG A 60 -2.69 -10.56 -23.31
N GLU A 61 -2.85 -11.03 -22.09
CA GLU A 61 -3.02 -10.19 -20.93
C GLU A 61 -2.27 -10.74 -19.72
N MET A 62 -1.95 -9.83 -18.81
CA MET A 62 -1.41 -10.17 -17.50
C MET A 62 -2.20 -9.42 -16.43
N LEU A 63 -2.38 -10.08 -15.28
CA LEU A 63 -3.05 -9.52 -14.11
C LEU A 63 -2.09 -9.57 -12.93
N PHE A 64 -1.98 -8.49 -12.21
CA PHE A 64 -1.22 -8.44 -10.96
C PHE A 64 -1.83 -7.43 -10.00
N LYS A 65 -1.57 -7.59 -8.71
CA LYS A 65 -1.92 -6.60 -7.70
C LYS A 65 -0.76 -5.66 -7.45
N PRO A 66 -1.02 -4.36 -7.21
CA PRO A 66 0.03 -3.45 -6.76
C PRO A 66 0.70 -4.01 -5.51
N MET A 67 2.03 -4.13 -5.52
CA MET A 67 2.77 -4.82 -4.47
C MET A 67 2.74 -4.05 -3.16
N VAL A 68 3.03 -2.76 -3.22
CA VAL A 68 3.10 -1.89 -2.04
C VAL A 68 1.73 -1.78 -1.40
N MET A 69 0.67 -1.67 -2.20
CA MET A 69 -0.69 -1.54 -1.70
C MET A 69 -1.19 -2.82 -1.03
N ASN A 70 -0.91 -3.98 -1.58
CA ASN A 70 -1.61 -5.20 -1.17
C ASN A 70 -0.81 -6.15 -0.29
N ASN A 71 0.48 -6.25 -0.50
CA ASN A 71 1.21 -7.40 -0.01
C ASN A 71 2.39 -7.04 0.88
N LEU A 72 3.05 -5.93 0.58
CA LEU A 72 4.20 -5.54 1.37
C LEU A 72 3.73 -4.76 2.60
N TYR A 73 4.26 -5.12 3.77
CA TYR A 73 3.92 -4.48 5.05
C TYR A 73 2.43 -4.55 5.44
N ASN A 74 1.82 -5.72 5.32
CA ASN A 74 0.43 -5.94 5.76
C ASN A 74 0.15 -5.45 7.19
N GLN A 75 1.15 -5.43 8.05
CA GLN A 75 1.00 -4.90 9.40
C GLN A 75 0.80 -3.37 9.42
N VAL A 76 1.38 -2.63 8.48
CA VAL A 76 1.15 -1.19 8.33
C VAL A 76 -0.30 -0.89 7.97
N LYS A 77 -0.97 -1.85 7.32
CA LYS A 77 -2.40 -1.77 6.96
C LYS A 77 -3.34 -2.26 8.05
N SER A 78 -2.86 -2.64 9.22
CA SER A 78 -3.72 -3.14 10.31
C SER A 78 -4.80 -2.13 10.71
N TYR A 79 -4.58 -0.84 10.52
CA TYR A 79 -5.55 0.22 10.74
C TYR A 79 -6.69 0.24 9.70
N LEU A 80 -6.50 -0.38 8.53
CA LEU A 80 -7.54 -0.55 7.52
C LEU A 80 -8.43 -1.77 7.78
N ARG A 81 -8.20 -2.49 8.87
CA ARG A 81 -9.07 -3.60 9.33
C ARG A 81 -10.39 -3.12 9.94
N ILE A 82 -10.60 -1.82 10.06
CA ILE A 82 -11.90 -1.29 10.46
C ILE A 82 -12.91 -1.76 9.41
N ASN A 83 -13.92 -2.47 9.87
CA ASN A 83 -15.01 -2.91 8.99
C ASN A 83 -15.76 -1.69 8.47
N THR A 84 -15.67 -1.46 7.16
CA THR A 84 -16.32 -0.36 6.46
C THR A 84 -17.62 -0.78 5.76
N ASP A 85 -18.11 -2.00 6.00
CA ASP A 85 -19.37 -2.49 5.43
C ASP A 85 -20.58 -1.83 6.11
N LEU A 86 -20.43 -1.39 7.36
CA LEU A 86 -21.46 -0.64 8.06
C LEU A 86 -21.77 0.67 7.33
N GLU A 87 -23.03 0.90 7.00
CA GLU A 87 -23.46 2.15 6.38
C GLU A 87 -23.41 3.32 7.37
N GLU A 88 -23.81 3.07 8.61
CA GLU A 88 -23.87 4.06 9.69
C GLU A 88 -23.26 3.52 10.99
N ARG A 89 -22.79 4.43 11.84
CA ARG A 89 -22.38 4.14 13.21
C ARG A 89 -23.21 4.92 14.21
N ARG A 90 -23.63 4.23 15.26
CA ARG A 90 -24.34 4.86 16.40
C ARG A 90 -23.38 5.47 17.43
N TYR A 91 -22.15 4.96 17.48
CA TYR A 91 -21.15 5.35 18.47
C TYR A 91 -19.85 5.75 17.79
N GLY A 92 -19.14 6.67 18.44
CA GLY A 92 -17.79 7.01 18.05
C GLY A 92 -16.83 5.80 18.13
N PHE A 93 -15.66 5.96 17.56
CA PHE A 93 -14.62 4.94 17.60
C PHE A 93 -13.24 5.57 17.75
N LYS A 94 -12.28 4.76 18.18
CA LYS A 94 -10.91 5.19 18.43
C LYS A 94 -9.94 4.39 17.56
N ASP A 95 -9.02 5.10 16.89
CA ASP A 95 -7.82 4.53 16.30
C ASP A 95 -6.60 4.74 17.22
N ALA A 96 -5.52 4.02 16.95
CA ALA A 96 -4.28 4.13 17.73
C ALA A 96 -3.64 5.52 17.59
N CYS A 97 -3.66 6.11 16.40
CA CYS A 97 -3.12 7.45 16.11
C CYS A 97 -3.77 8.04 14.86
N SER A 98 -3.66 9.36 14.68
CA SER A 98 -3.79 9.97 13.35
C SER A 98 -2.62 9.55 12.47
N ARG A 99 -2.80 9.50 11.15
CA ARG A 99 -1.74 9.05 10.23
C ARG A 99 -1.88 9.64 8.84
N LEU A 100 -0.72 9.80 8.24
CA LEU A 100 -0.57 10.07 6.82
C LEU A 100 0.16 8.89 6.21
N VAL A 101 -0.42 8.31 5.16
CA VAL A 101 0.17 7.22 4.39
C VAL A 101 0.25 7.67 2.94
N GLU A 102 1.45 7.70 2.40
CA GLU A 102 1.72 7.96 0.99
C GLU A 102 2.33 6.69 0.39
N LEU A 103 1.79 6.26 -0.74
CA LEU A 103 2.22 5.07 -1.46
C LEU A 103 2.47 5.45 -2.91
N ASP A 104 3.71 5.27 -3.35
CA ASP A 104 4.14 5.45 -4.73
C ASP A 104 4.68 4.13 -5.27
N GLU A 105 4.13 3.68 -6.39
CA GLU A 105 4.59 2.48 -7.05
C GLU A 105 4.76 2.75 -8.56
N THR A 106 5.94 2.45 -9.07
CA THR A 106 6.22 2.51 -10.50
C THR A 106 6.50 1.12 -11.02
N ILE A 107 5.67 0.66 -11.94
CA ILE A 107 5.70 -0.69 -12.48
C ILE A 107 6.16 -0.63 -13.93
N GLN A 108 7.34 -1.17 -14.22
CA GLN A 108 7.85 -1.29 -15.58
C GLN A 108 7.11 -2.39 -16.32
N LEU A 109 6.44 -2.05 -17.41
CA LEU A 109 5.71 -3.03 -18.22
C LEU A 109 6.66 -3.81 -19.15
N PRO A 110 6.35 -5.09 -19.44
CA PRO A 110 7.03 -5.82 -20.49
C PRO A 110 6.80 -5.14 -21.85
N THR A 111 7.74 -5.32 -22.77
CA THR A 111 7.65 -4.75 -24.12
C THR A 111 6.36 -5.16 -24.82
N GLY A 112 5.65 -4.18 -25.37
CA GLY A 112 4.41 -4.37 -26.11
C GLY A 112 3.15 -4.42 -25.23
N TYR A 113 3.28 -4.39 -23.90
CA TYR A 113 2.11 -4.32 -23.01
C TYR A 113 1.72 -2.89 -22.67
N LYS A 114 0.41 -2.68 -22.53
CA LYS A 114 -0.19 -1.42 -22.11
C LYS A 114 -1.24 -1.66 -21.04
N LEU A 115 -1.49 -0.66 -20.22
CA LEU A 115 -2.58 -0.68 -19.25
C LEU A 115 -3.91 -0.89 -19.98
N ALA A 116 -4.74 -1.81 -19.49
CA ALA A 116 -6.08 -2.00 -20.01
C ALA A 116 -6.99 -0.89 -19.42
N GLY A 117 -7.50 -0.02 -20.28
CA GLY A 117 -8.35 1.11 -19.90
C GLY A 117 -7.57 2.41 -19.68
N ASN A 118 -8.28 3.43 -19.21
CA ASN A 118 -7.80 4.82 -19.13
C ASN A 118 -7.09 5.16 -17.80
N GLY A 119 -6.80 4.16 -16.97
CA GLY A 119 -6.33 4.41 -15.62
C GLY A 119 -7.49 4.65 -14.64
N LYS A 120 -7.16 5.20 -13.46
CA LYS A 120 -8.11 5.46 -12.38
C LYS A 120 -7.68 6.69 -11.60
N GLU A 121 -8.61 7.56 -11.29
CA GLU A 121 -8.44 8.65 -10.33
C GLU A 121 -9.62 8.63 -9.36
N ASP A 122 -9.35 8.88 -8.09
CA ASP A 122 -10.38 8.96 -7.07
C ASP A 122 -9.92 9.87 -5.92
N SER A 123 -10.87 10.55 -5.29
CA SER A 123 -10.58 11.41 -4.14
C SER A 123 -11.76 11.48 -3.19
N ALA A 124 -11.48 11.63 -1.91
CA ALA A 124 -12.45 11.87 -0.87
C ALA A 124 -11.90 12.89 0.13
N GLN A 125 -12.69 13.86 0.54
CA GLN A 125 -12.29 14.88 1.50
C GLN A 125 -13.34 15.06 2.58
N SER A 126 -12.92 15.10 3.84
CA SER A 126 -13.78 15.35 4.99
C SER A 126 -13.00 15.86 6.19
N SER A 127 -13.70 16.23 7.27
CA SER A 127 -13.07 16.55 8.55
C SER A 127 -12.42 15.34 9.22
N ALA A 128 -12.81 14.13 8.84
CA ALA A 128 -12.35 12.86 9.42
C ALA A 128 -11.13 12.28 8.71
N ALA A 129 -11.17 12.24 7.39
CA ALA A 129 -10.14 11.65 6.56
C ALA A 129 -10.15 12.25 5.16
N ASP A 130 -8.99 12.25 4.50
CA ASP A 130 -8.85 12.57 3.10
C ASP A 130 -8.19 11.39 2.37
N PHE A 131 -8.57 11.22 1.11
CA PHE A 131 -7.92 10.32 0.19
C PHE A 131 -7.72 11.00 -1.16
N GLU A 132 -6.60 10.73 -1.78
CA GLU A 132 -6.27 11.09 -3.16
C GLU A 132 -5.52 9.91 -3.77
N GLY A 133 -5.94 9.46 -4.94
CA GLY A 133 -5.31 8.34 -5.64
C GLY A 133 -5.36 8.48 -7.14
N SER A 134 -4.30 8.03 -7.80
CA SER A 134 -4.21 7.96 -9.24
C SER A 134 -3.46 6.71 -9.70
N LEU A 135 -3.93 6.12 -10.79
CA LEU A 135 -3.28 5.04 -11.52
C LEU A 135 -3.26 5.45 -12.99
N ARG A 136 -2.09 5.57 -13.60
CA ARG A 136 -1.96 5.98 -15.00
C ARG A 136 -0.81 5.26 -15.69
N GLN A 137 -0.88 5.19 -17.01
CA GLN A 137 0.26 4.79 -17.81
C GLN A 137 1.09 6.01 -18.21
N ASP A 138 2.41 5.87 -18.09
CA ASP A 138 3.39 6.84 -18.55
C ASP A 138 4.45 6.11 -19.39
N GLY A 139 4.34 6.22 -20.71
CA GLY A 139 5.17 5.44 -21.64
C GLY A 139 4.98 3.93 -21.44
N ASN A 140 6.07 3.23 -21.06
CA ASN A 140 6.07 1.81 -20.76
C ASN A 140 6.01 1.51 -19.24
N LYS A 141 5.52 2.44 -18.46
CA LYS A 141 5.36 2.30 -17.02
C LYS A 141 3.90 2.52 -16.63
N VAL A 142 3.48 1.87 -15.58
CA VAL A 142 2.28 2.20 -14.83
C VAL A 142 2.72 2.87 -13.54
N VAL A 143 2.17 4.04 -13.26
CA VAL A 143 2.44 4.83 -12.06
C VAL A 143 1.19 4.84 -11.21
N LEU A 144 1.33 4.38 -9.98
CA LEU A 144 0.32 4.40 -8.94
C LEU A 144 0.78 5.38 -7.85
N HIS A 145 -0.08 6.31 -7.52
CA HIS A 145 0.10 7.22 -6.39
C HIS A 145 -1.12 7.18 -5.50
N GLN A 146 -0.93 7.17 -4.18
CA GLN A 146 -2.02 7.25 -3.22
C GLN A 146 -1.57 8.02 -1.98
N LYS A 147 -2.48 8.82 -1.45
CA LYS A 147 -2.32 9.56 -0.21
C LYS A 147 -3.58 9.42 0.63
N LEU A 148 -3.46 8.82 1.80
CA LEU A 148 -4.53 8.67 2.76
C LEU A 148 -4.16 9.38 4.06
N ALA A 149 -4.97 10.34 4.48
CA ALA A 149 -4.84 11.04 5.75
C ALA A 149 -5.99 10.66 6.68
N LEU A 150 -5.70 9.98 7.79
CA LEU A 150 -6.63 9.76 8.89
C LEU A 150 -6.38 10.83 9.93
N LYS A 151 -7.26 11.86 10.01
CA LYS A 151 -6.98 13.14 10.66
C LYS A 151 -7.14 13.10 12.18
N LYS A 152 -7.89 12.15 12.69
CA LYS A 152 -8.28 12.07 14.10
C LYS A 152 -7.77 10.78 14.74
N ARG A 153 -7.65 10.79 16.05
CA ARG A 153 -7.49 9.58 16.86
C ARG A 153 -8.82 9.11 17.44
N VAL A 154 -9.71 10.04 17.75
CA VAL A 154 -11.07 9.77 18.23
C VAL A 154 -12.04 10.35 17.21
N TYR A 155 -12.95 9.55 16.77
CA TYR A 155 -13.96 9.86 15.76
C TYR A 155 -15.34 9.80 16.40
N GLU A 156 -16.16 10.80 16.16
CA GLU A 156 -17.57 10.79 16.52
C GLU A 156 -18.38 9.95 15.52
N ALA A 157 -19.61 9.59 15.87
CA ALA A 157 -20.47 8.84 14.98
C ALA A 157 -20.68 9.56 13.63
N GLY A 158 -20.80 10.89 13.65
CA GLY A 158 -20.95 11.71 12.44
C GLY A 158 -19.73 11.76 11.53
N ASP A 159 -18.54 11.40 12.01
CA ASP A 159 -17.32 11.33 11.21
C ASP A 159 -17.28 10.07 10.31
N TRP A 160 -18.18 9.11 10.58
CA TRP A 160 -18.11 7.78 9.96
C TRP A 160 -18.15 7.79 8.44
N ASN A 161 -19.08 8.54 7.85
CA ASN A 161 -19.23 8.57 6.41
C ASN A 161 -17.98 9.11 5.70
N GLY A 162 -17.39 10.18 6.21
CA GLY A 162 -16.15 10.74 5.68
C GLY A 162 -14.97 9.77 5.81
N PHE A 163 -14.82 9.14 6.98
CA PHE A 163 -13.80 8.13 7.22
C PHE A 163 -13.98 6.92 6.29
N ARG A 164 -15.20 6.37 6.23
CA ARG A 164 -15.56 5.21 5.40
C ARG A 164 -15.27 5.46 3.92
N ASN A 165 -15.67 6.60 3.39
CA ASN A 165 -15.47 6.96 2.00
C ASN A 165 -13.97 7.02 1.64
N ALA A 166 -13.16 7.69 2.44
CA ALA A 166 -11.71 7.76 2.20
C ALA A 166 -11.04 6.38 2.26
N VAL A 167 -11.40 5.54 3.24
CA VAL A 167 -10.86 4.19 3.38
C VAL A 167 -11.30 3.28 2.24
N ASN A 168 -12.55 3.36 1.78
CA ASN A 168 -13.04 2.56 0.67
C ASN A 168 -12.42 3.00 -0.67
N ALA A 169 -12.27 4.30 -0.90
CA ALA A 169 -11.54 4.82 -2.05
C ALA A 169 -10.09 4.29 -2.07
N HIS A 170 -9.38 4.34 -0.94
CA HIS A 170 -8.05 3.75 -0.81
C HIS A 170 -8.03 2.24 -1.11
N LYS A 171 -8.96 1.46 -0.55
CA LYS A 171 -9.05 0.01 -0.79
C LYS A 171 -9.23 -0.33 -2.27
N SER A 172 -9.98 0.48 -3.02
CA SER A 172 -10.30 0.24 -4.41
C SER A 172 -9.08 0.29 -5.34
N PHE A 173 -7.96 0.91 -4.92
CA PHE A 173 -6.69 0.88 -5.64
C PHE A 173 -5.87 -0.39 -5.39
N GLY A 174 -6.34 -1.26 -4.51
CA GLY A 174 -5.77 -2.58 -4.26
C GLY A 174 -6.25 -3.67 -5.22
N ASP A 175 -7.10 -3.36 -6.18
CA ASP A 175 -7.63 -4.31 -7.15
C ASP A 175 -6.58 -4.72 -8.19
N TYR A 176 -6.89 -5.76 -8.95
CA TYR A 176 -6.02 -6.22 -10.01
C TYR A 176 -5.83 -5.15 -11.09
N ILE A 177 -4.57 -4.92 -11.44
CA ILE A 177 -4.18 -4.18 -12.65
C ILE A 177 -4.13 -5.17 -13.79
N VAL A 178 -4.82 -4.85 -14.88
CA VAL A 178 -4.81 -5.63 -16.12
C VAL A 178 -3.98 -4.89 -17.16
N ILE A 179 -3.03 -5.58 -17.75
CA ILE A 179 -2.25 -5.10 -18.90
C ILE A 179 -2.47 -6.01 -20.08
N LYS A 180 -2.51 -5.44 -21.28
CA LYS A 180 -2.77 -6.14 -22.55
C LYS A 180 -1.67 -5.86 -23.56
N ARG A 181 -1.42 -6.88 -24.39
CA ARG A 181 -0.49 -6.78 -25.52
C ARG A 181 -1.18 -6.34 -26.80
#